data_dc617a83239215507ff42222a67f4198
#
_entry.id   dc617a83239215507ff42222a67f4198
#
_cell.length_a   1.000
_cell.length_b   1.000
_cell.length_c   1.000
_cell.angle_alpha   90.00
_cell.angle_beta   90.00
_cell.angle_gamma   90.00
#
_symmetry.space_group_name_H-M   'P 1'
#
loop_
_entity.id
_entity.type
_entity.pdbx_description
1 polymer ?
#
loop_
_entity_poly.entity_id
_entity_poly.type
_entity_poly.pdbx_seq_one_letter_code
_entity_poly.pdbx_strand_id
1 'polypeptide(L)'
;MRASKKLYQKLQKQYSKRINLDLKRIKKVLSILHDPQDELNNVINVIGSDGKNSFLTSLKYFLEADNKKVNTFTSPHLYDVRSRIWLGNRFISLAEIKKYKKIIEKTKQRLTLFELLTCIFVLAATKTGSNSFNLIEAGLFFRKDSTNLWQAPLAQICTQINKQHTEWIKPKSIEEICKQKVGYLSENTTIYTGKQKPKTLRIIKKILQKNSSHKKYYGSWSIICLLYTSPSPRD
;
A
#
# COMPACT_ATOMS: atom_id res chain seq x y z
N MET A 1 -23.36 -6.59 4.52
CA MET A 1 -22.33 -7.52 4.99
C MET A 1 -22.35 -8.90 4.32
N ARG A 2 -23.46 -9.66 4.31
CA ARG A 2 -23.50 -11.02 3.71
C ARG A 2 -23.02 -11.09 2.25
N ALA A 3 -23.43 -10.15 1.39
CA ALA A 3 -23.06 -10.13 -0.04
C ALA A 3 -21.56 -9.89 -0.27
N SER A 4 -20.94 -8.99 0.48
CA SER A 4 -19.49 -8.72 0.43
C SER A 4 -18.68 -9.95 0.87
N LYS A 5 -19.07 -10.59 1.98
CA LYS A 5 -18.43 -11.82 2.47
C LYS A 5 -18.52 -12.93 1.42
N LYS A 6 -19.69 -13.14 0.81
CA LYS A 6 -19.89 -14.13 -0.28
C LYS A 6 -19.00 -13.82 -1.50
N LEU A 7 -18.92 -12.55 -1.92
CA LEU A 7 -18.04 -12.15 -3.01
C LEU A 7 -16.58 -12.44 -2.69
N TYR A 8 -16.10 -12.03 -1.50
CA TYR A 8 -14.73 -12.26 -1.10
C TYR A 8 -14.38 -13.74 -1.01
N GLN A 9 -15.25 -14.57 -0.46
CA GLN A 9 -15.08 -16.03 -0.45
C GLN A 9 -14.97 -16.62 -1.86
N LYS A 10 -15.78 -16.12 -2.81
CA LYS A 10 -15.70 -16.52 -4.23
C LYS A 10 -14.35 -16.12 -4.82
N LEU A 11 -13.88 -14.90 -4.56
CA LEU A 11 -12.56 -14.44 -5.00
C LEU A 11 -11.45 -15.29 -4.41
N GLN A 12 -11.51 -15.62 -3.12
CA GLN A 12 -10.52 -16.47 -2.46
C GLN A 12 -10.47 -17.91 -3.01
N LYS A 13 -11.57 -18.44 -3.53
CA LYS A 13 -11.61 -19.75 -4.20
C LYS A 13 -11.03 -19.68 -5.61
N GLN A 14 -11.27 -18.59 -6.32
CA GLN A 14 -10.88 -18.43 -7.72
C GLN A 14 -9.43 -17.97 -7.89
N TYR A 15 -8.92 -17.14 -6.99
CA TYR A 15 -7.59 -16.56 -7.05
C TYR A 15 -6.68 -17.14 -5.97
N SER A 16 -5.42 -17.44 -6.35
CA SER A 16 -4.47 -18.01 -5.41
C SER A 16 -4.27 -17.10 -4.19
N LYS A 17 -4.39 -17.69 -3.01
CA LYS A 17 -4.01 -17.07 -1.73
C LYS A 17 -2.49 -17.12 -1.50
N ARG A 18 -1.75 -17.89 -2.31
CA ARG A 18 -0.30 -17.99 -2.17
C ARG A 18 0.32 -16.63 -2.41
N ILE A 19 1.16 -16.21 -1.50
CA ILE A 19 2.00 -15.05 -1.69
C ILE A 19 3.01 -15.41 -2.77
N ASN A 20 2.94 -14.72 -3.88
CA ASN A 20 3.89 -14.86 -4.98
C ASN A 20 4.41 -13.47 -5.33
N LEU A 21 5.58 -13.16 -4.80
CA LEU A 21 6.23 -11.87 -4.94
C LEU A 21 6.88 -11.77 -6.32
N ASP A 22 6.11 -11.34 -7.32
CA ASP A 22 6.58 -11.08 -8.67
C ASP A 22 5.74 -9.99 -9.34
N LEU A 23 6.38 -8.95 -9.84
CA LEU A 23 5.72 -7.83 -10.52
C LEU A 23 5.38 -8.11 -11.99
N LYS A 24 5.93 -9.16 -12.61
CA LYS A 24 5.75 -9.43 -14.05
C LYS A 24 4.28 -9.59 -14.42
N ARG A 25 3.51 -10.34 -13.63
CA ARG A 25 2.09 -10.62 -13.91
C ARG A 25 1.25 -9.36 -13.88
N ILE A 26 1.34 -8.59 -12.79
CA ILE A 26 0.56 -7.37 -12.64
C ILE A 26 0.94 -6.32 -13.68
N LYS A 27 2.23 -6.13 -13.94
CA LYS A 27 2.71 -5.22 -14.99
C LYS A 27 2.18 -5.63 -16.37
N LYS A 28 2.17 -6.92 -16.69
CA LYS A 28 1.62 -7.41 -17.96
C LYS A 28 0.11 -7.13 -18.07
N VAL A 29 -0.66 -7.33 -16.98
CA VAL A 29 -2.09 -6.98 -16.96
C VAL A 29 -2.29 -5.48 -17.19
N LEU A 30 -1.55 -4.64 -16.46
CA LEU A 30 -1.68 -3.19 -16.55
C LEU A 30 -1.29 -2.69 -17.95
N SER A 31 -0.22 -3.23 -18.54
CA SER A 31 0.20 -2.90 -19.91
C SER A 31 -0.88 -3.28 -20.95
N ILE A 32 -1.52 -4.44 -20.83
CA ILE A 32 -2.66 -4.81 -21.71
C ILE A 32 -3.84 -3.83 -21.53
N LEU A 33 -3.97 -3.23 -20.36
CA LEU A 33 -5.01 -2.25 -20.04
C LEU A 33 -4.56 -0.79 -20.29
N HIS A 34 -3.49 -0.59 -21.08
CA HIS A 34 -2.91 0.72 -21.44
C HIS A 34 -2.36 1.50 -20.24
N ASP A 35 -1.70 0.80 -19.31
CA ASP A 35 -0.98 1.35 -18.16
C ASP A 35 -1.76 2.38 -17.31
N PRO A 36 -2.98 2.03 -16.86
CA PRO A 36 -3.85 2.97 -16.13
C PRO A 36 -3.25 3.48 -14.81
N GLN A 37 -2.20 2.82 -14.26
CA GLN A 37 -1.49 3.33 -13.10
C GLN A 37 -0.78 4.66 -13.38
N ASP A 38 -0.42 4.94 -14.62
CA ASP A 38 0.29 6.16 -15.01
C ASP A 38 -0.65 7.38 -15.07
N GLU A 39 -1.98 7.14 -15.07
CA GLU A 39 -2.99 8.19 -14.93
C GLU A 39 -3.14 8.68 -13.47
N LEU A 40 -2.60 7.93 -12.48
CA LEU A 40 -2.71 8.27 -11.06
C LEU A 40 -1.62 9.24 -10.63
N ASN A 41 -2.00 10.49 -10.41
CA ASN A 41 -1.13 11.52 -9.84
C ASN A 41 -1.09 11.45 -8.31
N ASN A 42 -0.18 12.22 -7.69
CA ASN A 42 -0.07 12.38 -6.24
C ASN A 42 -0.05 11.04 -5.47
N VAL A 43 0.68 10.06 -6.01
CA VAL A 43 0.79 8.75 -5.38
C VAL A 43 1.69 8.81 -4.15
N ILE A 44 1.24 8.29 -3.03
CA ILE A 44 1.99 8.16 -1.79
C ILE A 44 1.98 6.69 -1.37
N ASN A 45 3.15 6.05 -1.39
CA ASN A 45 3.30 4.69 -0.89
C ASN A 45 3.58 4.69 0.62
N VAL A 46 2.89 3.82 1.35
CA VAL A 46 3.12 3.62 2.80
C VAL A 46 3.66 2.21 3.03
N ILE A 47 4.91 2.14 3.47
CA ILE A 47 5.69 0.92 3.66
C ILE A 47 6.03 0.76 5.14
N GLY A 48 6.22 -0.44 5.62
CA GLY A 48 6.64 -0.72 7.00
C GLY A 48 6.10 -2.04 7.53
N SER A 49 6.34 -2.30 8.79
CA SER A 49 5.76 -3.45 9.51
C SER A 49 4.48 -3.03 10.22
N ASP A 50 4.57 -2.04 11.09
CA ASP A 50 3.49 -1.58 11.94
C ASP A 50 3.11 -0.13 11.61
N GLY A 51 1.85 0.24 11.89
CA GLY A 51 1.37 1.62 11.78
C GLY A 51 1.07 2.11 10.36
N LYS A 52 1.19 1.30 9.31
CA LYS A 52 0.90 1.71 7.93
C LYS A 52 -0.53 2.22 7.77
N ASN A 53 -1.52 1.41 8.17
CA ASN A 53 -2.92 1.79 8.03
C ASN A 53 -3.28 3.01 8.89
N SER A 54 -2.76 3.10 10.12
CA SER A 54 -2.98 4.27 11.01
C SER A 54 -2.43 5.54 10.38
N PHE A 55 -1.19 5.51 9.86
CA PHE A 55 -0.60 6.64 9.15
C PHE A 55 -1.44 7.05 7.94
N LEU A 56 -1.77 6.08 7.09
CA LEU A 56 -2.54 6.30 5.88
C LEU A 56 -3.92 6.90 6.19
N THR A 57 -4.60 6.38 7.19
CA THR A 57 -5.91 6.87 7.63
C THR A 57 -5.81 8.30 8.16
N SER A 58 -4.80 8.61 8.98
CA SER A 58 -4.58 9.97 9.49
C SER A 58 -4.30 10.95 8.34
N LEU A 59 -3.39 10.58 7.42
CA LEU A 59 -3.07 11.42 6.26
C LEU A 59 -4.30 11.65 5.38
N LYS A 60 -5.12 10.62 5.17
CA LYS A 60 -6.40 10.74 4.46
C LYS A 60 -7.27 11.83 5.09
N TYR A 61 -7.48 11.78 6.40
CA TYR A 61 -8.33 12.77 7.08
C TYR A 61 -7.75 14.19 7.01
N PHE A 62 -6.43 14.36 7.13
CA PHE A 62 -5.81 15.68 6.97
C PHE A 62 -6.00 16.24 5.56
N LEU A 63 -5.80 15.41 4.53
CA LEU A 63 -6.00 15.83 3.15
C LEU A 63 -7.48 16.14 2.85
N GLU A 64 -8.40 15.34 3.36
CA GLU A 64 -9.84 15.58 3.21
C GLU A 64 -10.28 16.86 3.95
N ALA A 65 -9.71 17.17 5.12
CA ALA A 65 -9.95 18.43 5.84
C ALA A 65 -9.43 19.65 5.04
N ASP A 66 -8.38 19.46 4.21
CA ASP A 66 -7.89 20.46 3.26
C ASP A 66 -8.64 20.41 1.90
N ASN A 67 -9.84 19.85 1.87
CA ASN A 67 -10.68 19.72 0.67
C ASN A 67 -10.00 18.96 -0.50
N LYS A 68 -9.00 18.11 -0.22
CA LYS A 68 -8.39 17.26 -1.25
C LYS A 68 -9.20 15.98 -1.44
N LYS A 69 -9.34 15.56 -2.69
CA LYS A 69 -9.93 14.27 -3.00
C LYS A 69 -8.89 13.18 -2.78
N VAL A 70 -9.24 12.14 -2.01
CA VAL A 70 -8.31 11.09 -1.60
C VAL A 70 -8.84 9.72 -1.96
N ASN A 71 -8.02 8.93 -2.63
CA ASN A 71 -8.23 7.50 -2.81
C ASN A 71 -7.29 6.74 -1.88
N THR A 72 -7.76 5.61 -1.32
CA THR A 72 -6.88 4.77 -0.52
C THR A 72 -6.98 3.30 -0.92
N PHE A 73 -5.83 2.62 -0.88
CA PHE A 73 -5.74 1.17 -0.97
C PHE A 73 -5.07 0.62 0.28
N THR A 74 -5.78 -0.20 1.05
CA THR A 74 -5.32 -0.73 2.34
C THR A 74 -5.44 -2.25 2.43
N SER A 75 -4.66 -2.86 3.33
CA SER A 75 -4.68 -4.30 3.56
C SER A 75 -4.18 -4.69 4.96
N PRO A 76 -4.75 -5.73 5.57
CA PRO A 76 -5.97 -6.45 5.18
C PRO A 76 -7.25 -5.66 5.47
N HIS A 77 -8.42 -6.15 5.04
CA HIS A 77 -9.71 -5.68 5.55
C HIS A 77 -10.08 -6.45 6.83
N LEU A 78 -10.82 -5.81 7.72
CA LEU A 78 -11.32 -6.44 8.94
C LEU A 78 -12.64 -7.19 8.69
N TYR A 79 -13.63 -6.53 8.13
CA TYR A 79 -14.99 -7.09 7.98
C TYR A 79 -15.48 -7.14 6.54
N ASP A 80 -15.12 -6.18 5.71
CA ASP A 80 -15.66 -6.01 4.37
C ASP A 80 -14.55 -5.70 3.36
N VAL A 81 -14.47 -6.49 2.28
CA VAL A 81 -13.45 -6.30 1.24
C VAL A 81 -13.48 -4.90 0.62
N ARG A 82 -14.63 -4.23 0.62
CA ARG A 82 -14.77 -2.86 0.10
C ARG A 82 -13.97 -1.84 0.90
N SER A 83 -13.76 -2.09 2.20
CA SER A 83 -12.97 -1.18 3.06
C SER A 83 -11.49 -1.09 2.67
N ARG A 84 -11.03 -1.98 1.80
CA ARG A 84 -9.67 -1.86 1.22
C ARG A 84 -9.54 -0.71 0.23
N ILE A 85 -10.65 -0.27 -0.37
CA ILE A 85 -10.63 0.71 -1.45
C ILE A 85 -11.62 1.84 -1.16
N TRP A 86 -11.07 3.01 -0.86
CA TRP A 86 -11.79 4.27 -0.72
C TRP A 86 -11.59 5.10 -1.99
N LEU A 87 -12.63 5.72 -2.49
CA LEU A 87 -12.62 6.49 -3.74
C LEU A 87 -13.25 7.85 -3.52
N GLY A 88 -12.42 8.83 -3.21
CA GLY A 88 -12.82 10.23 -2.99
C GLY A 88 -13.68 10.45 -1.75
N ASN A 89 -14.89 9.90 -1.68
CA ASN A 89 -15.83 10.11 -0.58
C ASN A 89 -16.61 8.86 -0.18
N ARG A 90 -16.29 7.70 -0.75
CA ARG A 90 -17.00 6.43 -0.49
C ARG A 90 -16.11 5.22 -0.67
N PHE A 91 -16.50 4.12 -0.11
CA PHE A 91 -15.92 2.82 -0.45
C PHE A 91 -16.38 2.37 -1.84
N ILE A 92 -15.53 1.61 -2.51
CA ILE A 92 -15.87 0.94 -3.76
C ILE A 92 -17.12 0.07 -3.58
N SER A 93 -18.01 0.05 -4.56
CA SER A 93 -19.21 -0.81 -4.55
C SER A 93 -18.88 -2.24 -4.99
N LEU A 94 -19.75 -3.21 -4.62
CA LEU A 94 -19.62 -4.59 -5.09
C LEU A 94 -19.81 -4.71 -6.60
N ALA A 95 -20.61 -3.82 -7.19
CA ALA A 95 -20.82 -3.76 -8.64
C ALA A 95 -19.53 -3.35 -9.36
N GLU A 96 -18.82 -2.34 -8.84
CA GLU A 96 -17.54 -1.88 -9.38
C GLU A 96 -16.45 -2.96 -9.25
N ILE A 97 -16.35 -3.64 -8.09
CA ILE A 97 -15.43 -4.77 -7.93
C ILE A 97 -15.68 -5.83 -9.00
N LYS A 98 -16.95 -6.20 -9.23
CA LYS A 98 -17.33 -7.17 -10.27
C LYS A 98 -17.03 -6.67 -11.68
N LYS A 99 -17.30 -5.38 -11.96
CA LYS A 99 -17.04 -4.72 -13.25
C LYS A 99 -15.55 -4.77 -13.59
N TYR A 100 -14.70 -4.26 -12.70
CA TYR A 100 -13.25 -4.21 -12.93
C TYR A 100 -12.64 -5.61 -12.96
N LYS A 101 -13.11 -6.53 -12.12
CA LYS A 101 -12.73 -7.94 -12.21
C LYS A 101 -12.95 -8.50 -13.61
N LYS A 102 -14.14 -8.29 -14.21
CA LYS A 102 -14.44 -8.76 -15.57
C LYS A 102 -13.51 -8.16 -16.62
N ILE A 103 -13.13 -6.88 -16.46
CA ILE A 103 -12.17 -6.20 -17.36
C ILE A 103 -10.80 -6.88 -17.25
N ILE A 104 -10.32 -7.09 -16.03
CA ILE A 104 -9.03 -7.73 -15.77
C ILE A 104 -9.00 -9.17 -16.29
N GLU A 105 -10.08 -9.94 -16.13
CA GLU A 105 -10.17 -11.32 -16.61
C GLU A 105 -10.04 -11.45 -18.13
N LYS A 106 -10.46 -10.44 -18.90
CA LYS A 106 -10.28 -10.41 -20.36
C LYS A 106 -8.81 -10.42 -20.78
N THR A 107 -7.89 -10.02 -19.91
CA THR A 107 -6.45 -10.08 -20.17
C THR A 107 -5.89 -11.51 -20.17
N LYS A 108 -6.69 -12.50 -19.71
CA LYS A 108 -6.32 -13.92 -19.60
C LYS A 108 -5.06 -14.19 -18.75
N GLN A 109 -4.64 -13.23 -17.93
CA GLN A 109 -3.48 -13.39 -17.03
C GLN A 109 -3.92 -13.97 -15.68
N ARG A 110 -3.10 -14.87 -15.12
CA ARG A 110 -3.33 -15.46 -13.80
C ARG A 110 -2.74 -14.55 -12.72
N LEU A 111 -3.58 -13.90 -11.94
CA LEU A 111 -3.20 -13.06 -10.82
C LEU A 111 -3.39 -13.77 -9.48
N THR A 112 -2.67 -13.35 -8.47
CA THR A 112 -3.03 -13.60 -7.07
C THR A 112 -4.21 -12.71 -6.67
N LEU A 113 -4.85 -13.02 -5.54
CA LEU A 113 -5.96 -12.19 -5.04
C LEU A 113 -5.51 -10.75 -4.74
N PHE A 114 -4.30 -10.57 -4.21
CA PHE A 114 -3.80 -9.24 -3.88
C PHE A 114 -3.49 -8.42 -5.14
N GLU A 115 -2.86 -9.02 -6.14
CA GLU A 115 -2.64 -8.40 -7.45
C GLU A 115 -3.95 -8.00 -8.13
N LEU A 116 -4.98 -8.86 -8.09
CA LEU A 116 -6.32 -8.53 -8.59
C LEU A 116 -6.89 -7.29 -7.91
N LEU A 117 -6.83 -7.23 -6.56
CA LEU A 117 -7.37 -6.10 -5.80
C LEU A 117 -6.57 -4.81 -6.07
N THR A 118 -5.26 -4.92 -6.27
CA THR A 118 -4.42 -3.77 -6.70
C THR A 118 -4.85 -3.26 -8.08
N CYS A 119 -5.05 -4.14 -9.06
CA CYS A 119 -5.54 -3.73 -10.39
C CYS A 119 -6.95 -3.12 -10.31
N ILE A 120 -7.85 -3.66 -9.48
CA ILE A 120 -9.19 -3.09 -9.26
C ILE A 120 -9.08 -1.68 -8.68
N PHE A 121 -8.21 -1.46 -7.69
CA PHE A 121 -7.95 -0.14 -7.14
C PHE A 121 -7.47 0.84 -8.22
N VAL A 122 -6.44 0.46 -8.98
CA VAL A 122 -5.89 1.31 -10.06
C VAL A 122 -7.00 1.74 -11.03
N LEU A 123 -7.76 0.79 -11.60
CA LEU A 123 -8.84 1.08 -12.54
C LEU A 123 -9.97 1.92 -11.93
N ALA A 124 -10.26 1.76 -10.66
CA ALA A 124 -11.31 2.53 -9.99
C ALA A 124 -10.83 3.96 -9.67
N ALA A 125 -9.59 4.10 -9.25
CA ALA A 125 -9.00 5.38 -8.87
C ALA A 125 -8.83 6.34 -10.07
N THR A 126 -8.58 5.85 -11.29
CA THR A 126 -8.55 6.71 -12.49
C THR A 126 -9.87 7.46 -12.73
N LYS A 127 -10.99 6.96 -12.19
CA LYS A 127 -12.32 7.59 -12.36
C LYS A 127 -12.61 8.69 -11.34
N THR A 128 -11.72 8.94 -10.38
CA THR A 128 -11.91 9.99 -9.36
C THR A 128 -11.35 11.35 -9.73
N GLY A 129 -10.59 11.44 -10.82
CA GLY A 129 -9.98 12.64 -11.35
C GLY A 129 -8.49 12.78 -11.08
N SER A 130 -7.79 13.48 -11.96
CA SER A 130 -6.32 13.60 -11.97
C SER A 130 -5.73 14.31 -10.75
N ASN A 131 -6.49 15.16 -10.07
CA ASN A 131 -6.03 15.91 -8.89
C ASN A 131 -6.21 15.14 -7.57
N SER A 132 -6.63 13.87 -7.64
CA SER A 132 -6.79 13.05 -6.43
C SER A 132 -5.45 12.61 -5.87
N PHE A 133 -5.33 12.58 -4.53
CA PHE A 133 -4.24 11.91 -3.84
C PHE A 133 -4.52 10.41 -3.78
N ASN A 134 -3.50 9.60 -4.03
CA ASN A 134 -3.61 8.15 -4.06
C ASN A 134 -2.70 7.54 -2.99
N LEU A 135 -3.26 7.19 -1.83
CA LEU A 135 -2.54 6.65 -0.68
C LEU A 135 -2.57 5.13 -0.72
N ILE A 136 -1.41 4.50 -0.82
CA ILE A 136 -1.31 3.07 -1.12
C ILE A 136 -0.47 2.35 -0.07
N GLU A 137 -1.09 1.44 0.67
CA GLU A 137 -0.43 0.59 1.65
C GLU A 137 0.25 -0.59 0.96
N ALA A 138 1.56 -0.77 1.19
CA ALA A 138 2.28 -1.96 0.78
C ALA A 138 1.80 -3.21 1.56
N GLY A 139 1.67 -4.33 0.87
CA GLY A 139 1.18 -5.57 1.45
C GLY A 139 2.19 -6.21 2.40
N LEU A 140 3.22 -6.85 1.86
CA LEU A 140 4.17 -7.65 2.64
C LEU A 140 5.57 -7.02 2.70
N PHE A 141 6.23 -6.98 1.58
CA PHE A 141 7.50 -6.30 1.32
C PHE A 141 7.27 -5.34 0.16
N PHE A 142 8.21 -4.42 -0.10
CA PHE A 142 8.00 -3.47 -1.18
C PHE A 142 8.65 -3.89 -2.50
N ARG A 143 9.77 -4.62 -2.44
CA ARG A 143 10.57 -5.02 -3.61
C ARG A 143 9.76 -5.61 -4.77
N LYS A 144 8.91 -6.57 -4.47
CA LYS A 144 8.10 -7.30 -5.45
C LYS A 144 6.62 -7.27 -5.09
N ASP A 145 6.23 -6.29 -4.30
CA ASP A 145 4.84 -6.07 -3.91
C ASP A 145 4.06 -5.48 -5.08
N SER A 146 2.83 -5.92 -5.28
CA SER A 146 1.98 -5.43 -6.37
C SER A 146 1.67 -3.93 -6.29
N THR A 147 1.97 -3.30 -5.16
CA THR A 147 1.83 -1.85 -4.97
C THR A 147 3.09 -1.05 -5.35
N ASN A 148 4.18 -1.72 -5.74
CA ASN A 148 5.40 -1.06 -6.22
C ASN A 148 5.35 -0.88 -7.74
N LEU A 149 4.47 -0.02 -8.21
CA LEU A 149 4.21 0.20 -9.65
C LEU A 149 4.76 1.53 -10.16
N TRP A 150 4.82 2.54 -9.31
CA TRP A 150 5.17 3.91 -9.70
C TRP A 150 6.67 4.18 -9.58
N GLN A 151 7.25 4.74 -10.66
CA GLN A 151 8.66 5.09 -10.69
C GLN A 151 8.98 6.41 -9.97
N ALA A 152 8.04 7.36 -9.99
CA ALA A 152 8.18 8.67 -9.35
C ALA A 152 6.92 9.03 -8.54
N PRO A 153 6.62 8.31 -7.45
CA PRO A 153 5.53 8.71 -6.57
C PRO A 153 5.87 10.05 -5.89
N LEU A 154 4.84 10.79 -5.47
CA LEU A 154 4.99 12.07 -4.77
C LEU A 154 5.82 11.92 -3.48
N ALA A 155 5.56 10.85 -2.74
CA ALA A 155 6.31 10.51 -1.54
C ALA A 155 6.27 9.01 -1.23
N GLN A 156 7.27 8.54 -0.49
CA GLN A 156 7.30 7.19 0.07
C GLN A 156 7.53 7.25 1.58
N ILE A 157 6.61 6.68 2.32
CA ILE A 157 6.56 6.76 3.79
C ILE A 157 6.97 5.41 4.37
N CYS A 158 8.03 5.41 5.14
CA CYS A 158 8.47 4.23 5.89
C CYS A 158 8.03 4.34 7.34
N THR A 159 6.99 3.60 7.72
CA THR A 159 6.57 3.45 9.12
C THR A 159 7.53 2.53 9.87
N GLN A 160 7.24 2.19 11.13
CA GLN A 160 8.12 1.35 11.93
C GLN A 160 8.36 -0.01 11.26
N ILE A 161 9.64 -0.42 11.16
CA ILE A 161 10.05 -1.74 10.68
C ILE A 161 10.45 -2.62 11.87
N ASN A 162 9.78 -3.77 11.99
CA ASN A 162 10.04 -4.80 12.98
C ASN A 162 10.33 -6.15 12.30
N LYS A 163 10.83 -7.11 13.08
CA LYS A 163 11.12 -8.47 12.60
C LYS A 163 9.82 -9.24 12.41
N GLN A 164 9.25 -9.16 11.21
CA GLN A 164 8.02 -9.85 10.79
C GLN A 164 8.23 -10.52 9.44
N HIS A 165 7.40 -11.50 9.10
CA HIS A 165 7.40 -12.19 7.80
C HIS A 165 8.73 -12.85 7.44
N THR A 166 9.46 -13.32 8.43
CA THR A 166 10.79 -13.94 8.25
C THR A 166 10.72 -15.28 7.52
N GLU A 167 9.54 -15.89 7.42
CA GLU A 167 9.27 -17.10 6.66
C GLU A 167 9.44 -16.92 5.15
N TRP A 168 9.39 -15.69 4.67
CA TRP A 168 9.46 -15.36 3.24
C TRP A 168 10.84 -14.88 2.78
N ILE A 169 11.82 -14.79 3.66
CA ILE A 169 13.14 -14.23 3.37
C ILE A 169 14.28 -15.11 3.91
N LYS A 170 15.42 -15.01 3.23
CA LYS A 170 16.70 -15.58 3.69
C LYS A 170 17.78 -14.54 3.45
N PRO A 171 18.64 -14.22 4.45
CA PRO A 171 18.55 -14.65 5.85
C PRO A 171 17.34 -14.07 6.59
N LYS A 172 16.89 -14.74 7.68
CA LYS A 172 15.77 -14.30 8.51
C LYS A 172 16.18 -13.17 9.48
N SER A 173 16.66 -12.06 8.93
CA SER A 173 17.24 -10.95 9.68
C SER A 173 16.49 -9.65 9.50
N ILE A 174 16.67 -8.69 10.43
CA ILE A 174 16.11 -7.35 10.32
C ILE A 174 16.74 -6.58 9.17
N GLU A 175 18.00 -6.85 8.86
CA GLU A 175 18.74 -6.28 7.75
C GLU A 175 18.07 -6.64 6.42
N GLU A 176 17.74 -7.92 6.23
CA GLU A 176 17.07 -8.38 5.01
C GLU A 176 15.65 -7.82 4.91
N ILE A 177 14.90 -7.74 6.03
CA ILE A 177 13.58 -7.09 6.04
C ILE A 177 13.69 -5.62 5.59
N CYS A 178 14.64 -4.87 6.14
CA CYS A 178 14.89 -3.48 5.73
C CYS A 178 15.22 -3.40 4.24
N LYS A 179 16.10 -4.27 3.75
CA LYS A 179 16.47 -4.32 2.32
C LYS A 179 15.23 -4.58 1.44
N GLN A 180 14.39 -5.55 1.79
CA GLN A 180 13.16 -5.86 1.02
C GLN A 180 12.13 -4.73 1.06
N LYS A 181 12.08 -3.93 2.13
CA LYS A 181 11.12 -2.85 2.30
C LYS A 181 11.63 -1.52 1.75
N VAL A 182 12.84 -1.11 2.08
CA VAL A 182 13.34 0.23 1.71
C VAL A 182 14.45 0.24 0.65
N GLY A 183 15.04 -0.91 0.33
CA GLY A 183 16.09 -0.99 -0.69
C GLY A 183 15.59 -0.87 -2.14
N TYR A 184 14.30 -0.76 -2.34
CA TYR A 184 13.64 -0.68 -3.66
C TYR A 184 12.65 0.48 -3.73
N LEU A 185 12.86 1.50 -2.90
CA LEU A 185 12.16 2.76 -2.99
C LEU A 185 12.61 3.50 -4.25
N SER A 186 11.74 4.33 -4.78
CA SER A 186 12.00 5.12 -5.97
C SER A 186 13.13 6.12 -5.73
N GLU A 187 13.99 6.32 -6.72
CA GLU A 187 15.09 7.28 -6.66
C GLU A 187 14.62 8.72 -6.85
N ASN A 188 13.51 8.91 -7.56
CA ASN A 188 12.98 10.24 -7.91
C ASN A 188 11.82 10.66 -7.00
N THR A 189 11.97 10.47 -5.68
CA THR A 189 10.91 10.80 -4.73
C THR A 189 11.45 11.26 -3.39
N THR A 190 10.61 11.88 -2.59
CA THR A 190 10.89 12.20 -1.20
C THR A 190 10.57 11.01 -0.31
N ILE A 191 11.51 10.62 0.56
CA ILE A 191 11.37 9.52 1.50
C ILE A 191 11.25 10.06 2.92
N TYR A 192 10.18 9.71 3.60
CA TYR A 192 9.95 10.02 5.02
C TYR A 192 10.03 8.74 5.83
N THR A 193 10.92 8.70 6.81
CA THR A 193 11.07 7.57 7.72
C THR A 193 10.61 7.98 9.12
N GLY A 194 9.57 7.34 9.62
CA GLY A 194 9.09 7.53 10.98
C GLY A 194 10.06 6.97 12.03
N LYS A 195 9.69 7.08 13.30
CA LYS A 195 10.50 6.60 14.44
C LYS A 195 10.82 5.11 14.28
N GLN A 196 12.11 4.79 14.47
CA GLN A 196 12.65 3.42 14.37
C GLN A 196 13.46 3.09 15.61
N LYS A 197 13.65 1.80 15.90
CA LYS A 197 14.67 1.37 16.86
C LYS A 197 16.05 1.79 16.36
N PRO A 198 17.00 2.17 17.23
CA PRO A 198 18.32 2.72 16.81
C PRO A 198 19.07 1.82 15.82
N LYS A 199 19.09 0.50 16.06
CA LYS A 199 19.71 -0.47 15.14
C LYS A 199 19.03 -0.46 13.78
N THR A 200 17.70 -0.51 13.73
CA THR A 200 16.92 -0.50 12.50
C THR A 200 17.14 0.78 11.71
N LEU A 201 17.16 1.95 12.39
CA LEU A 201 17.41 3.24 11.76
C LEU A 201 18.80 3.29 11.09
N ARG A 202 19.84 2.77 11.75
CA ARG A 202 21.21 2.70 11.17
C ARG A 202 21.20 1.86 9.89
N ILE A 203 20.51 0.72 9.88
CA ILE A 203 20.40 -0.15 8.70
C ILE A 203 19.66 0.57 7.57
N ILE A 204 18.52 1.20 7.86
CA ILE A 204 17.74 1.97 6.88
C ILE A 204 18.59 3.08 6.27
N LYS A 205 19.30 3.88 7.09
CA LYS A 205 20.19 4.94 6.61
C LYS A 205 21.26 4.41 5.67
N LYS A 206 21.94 3.29 6.03
CA LYS A 206 22.94 2.64 5.18
C LYS A 206 22.38 2.17 3.84
N ILE A 207 21.16 1.61 3.83
CA ILE A 207 20.50 1.18 2.60
C ILE A 207 20.18 2.40 1.73
N LEU A 208 19.57 3.44 2.31
CA LEU A 208 19.14 4.63 1.60
C LEU A 208 20.28 5.57 1.19
N GLN A 209 21.49 5.40 1.73
CA GLN A 209 22.68 6.12 1.22
C GLN A 209 22.96 5.80 -0.26
N LYS A 210 22.61 4.60 -0.71
CA LYS A 210 22.76 4.16 -2.10
C LYS A 210 21.61 4.58 -3.02
N ASN A 211 20.57 5.16 -2.45
CA ASN A 211 19.40 5.63 -3.19
C ASN A 211 19.56 7.12 -3.47
N SER A 212 19.42 7.53 -4.72
CA SER A 212 19.59 8.92 -5.19
C SER A 212 18.35 9.79 -4.98
N SER A 213 17.36 9.36 -4.16
CA SER A 213 16.15 10.14 -3.88
C SER A 213 16.47 11.59 -3.47
N HIS A 214 15.61 12.53 -3.92
CA HIS A 214 15.83 13.97 -3.73
C HIS A 214 15.97 14.39 -2.27
N LYS A 215 15.11 13.87 -1.40
CA LYS A 215 15.10 14.22 0.02
C LYS A 215 14.79 13.01 0.89
N LYS A 216 15.52 12.88 1.99
CA LYS A 216 15.37 11.79 2.97
C LYS A 216 15.20 12.39 4.36
N TYR A 217 14.03 12.20 4.95
CA TYR A 217 13.73 12.65 6.31
C TYR A 217 13.67 11.46 7.25
N TYR A 218 14.29 11.58 8.43
CA TYR A 218 14.37 10.50 9.42
C TYR A 218 13.83 10.97 10.76
N GLY A 219 12.87 10.25 11.32
CA GLY A 219 12.27 10.56 12.61
C GLY A 219 11.47 11.87 12.62
N SER A 220 11.07 12.36 11.44
CA SER A 220 10.38 13.62 11.27
C SER A 220 8.93 13.64 11.82
N TRP A 221 8.42 12.49 12.23
CA TRP A 221 7.09 12.34 12.82
C TRP A 221 7.06 11.13 13.76
N SER A 222 6.19 11.19 14.75
CA SER A 222 5.86 10.07 15.62
C SER A 222 4.35 9.95 15.73
N ILE A 223 3.83 8.72 15.80
CA ILE A 223 2.41 8.51 16.12
C ILE A 223 2.29 8.67 17.63
N ILE A 224 1.61 9.71 18.07
CA ILE A 224 1.16 9.86 19.45
C ILE A 224 -0.19 9.16 19.51
N CYS A 225 -0.24 8.00 20.15
CA CYS A 225 -1.50 7.30 20.39
C CYS A 225 -2.18 7.95 21.62
N LEU A 226 -3.04 8.92 21.40
CA LEU A 226 -3.78 9.61 22.46
C LEU A 226 -4.68 8.67 23.27
N LEU A 227 -5.06 7.52 22.70
CA LEU A 227 -5.83 6.49 23.40
C LEU A 227 -5.10 5.85 24.60
N TYR A 228 -3.76 5.89 24.61
CA TYR A 228 -2.94 5.36 25.71
C TYR A 228 -2.42 6.43 26.65
N THR A 229 -2.70 7.71 26.39
CA THR A 229 -2.30 8.83 27.25
C THR A 229 -3.47 9.40 28.06
N SER A 230 -4.70 9.00 27.77
CA SER A 230 -5.85 9.28 28.66
C SER A 230 -5.79 8.36 29.86
N PRO A 231 -5.84 8.88 31.08
CA PRO A 231 -6.04 8.04 32.26
C PRO A 231 -7.32 7.23 32.07
N SER A 232 -7.25 5.95 32.38
CA SER A 232 -8.41 5.07 32.34
C SER A 232 -9.47 5.62 33.30
N PRO A 233 -10.76 5.64 32.93
CA PRO A 233 -11.82 6.04 33.88
C PRO A 233 -11.95 5.10 35.08
N ARG A 234 -11.03 4.17 35.26
CA ARG A 234 -11.01 3.16 36.34
C ARG A 234 -9.82 3.32 37.30
N ASP A 235 -9.00 4.36 37.16
CA ASP A 235 -7.93 4.69 38.11
C ASP A 235 -8.40 5.77 39.06
#